data_fa68e027c83152b64e4ee0f2ee1bc50c
#
_entry.id   fa68e027c83152b64e4ee0f2ee1bc50c
#
_cell.length_a   1.000
_cell.length_b   1.000
_cell.length_c   1.000
_cell.angle_alpha   90.00
_cell.angle_beta   90.00
_cell.angle_gamma   90.00
#
_symmetry.space_group_name_H-M   'P 1'
#
loop_
_entity.id
_entity.type
_entity.pdbx_description
1 polymer ?
#
loop_
_entity_poly.entity_id
_entity_poly.type
_entity_poly.pdbx_seq_one_letter_code
_entity_poly.pdbx_strand_id
1 'polypeptide(L)'
;MDTRFFVQKKEQFRTEGKSLTNELRDSLGLADDFSLSRYNIYDVFNADTQDIELLKNDVCSEVVTDSVYDTVDLEGKTYLAYEYLPGQYDQRADSAMQCLMLLNNKQTVRIHSGTLLVFENVEDNQLAAIEHYLINPVEARKKDLAVLEDDQDITVKDVPVLTGFNEMDTKALSDYREELGLAMSQEDIEFVQDYFKNTEKREPTMTEIRVLDTYWSDHCRHTTFETVLENVDFKLDTFADQLQASYEQYLKLREELNRTHKEQTLMDMATIGGKYLRKQGKLE
;
A
#
# COMPACT_ATOMS: atom_id res chain seq x y z
N MET A 1 10.43 10.89 30.36
CA MET A 1 11.75 10.74 29.71
C MET A 1 11.50 10.17 28.32
N ASP A 2 12.18 10.71 27.33
CA ASP A 2 12.01 10.26 25.96
C ASP A 2 13.24 9.44 25.56
N THR A 3 13.03 8.31 24.92
CA THR A 3 14.11 7.38 24.58
C THR A 3 13.80 6.57 23.35
N ARG A 4 14.84 6.09 22.68
CA ARG A 4 14.77 5.12 21.58
C ARG A 4 15.50 3.86 21.98
N PHE A 5 14.94 2.72 21.62
CA PHE A 5 15.65 1.45 21.66
C PHE A 5 15.29 0.59 20.44
N PHE A 6 16.12 -0.41 20.22
CA PHE A 6 16.04 -1.29 19.07
C PHE A 6 15.92 -2.73 19.53
N VAL A 7 15.10 -3.51 18.85
CA VAL A 7 14.92 -4.94 19.10
C VAL A 7 15.27 -5.71 17.84
N GLN A 8 16.15 -6.69 17.95
CA GLN A 8 16.55 -7.56 16.87
C GLN A 8 16.37 -9.03 17.27
N LYS A 9 15.85 -9.84 16.35
CA LYS A 9 15.85 -11.29 16.52
C LYS A 9 17.30 -11.83 16.60
N LYS A 10 17.58 -12.72 17.54
CA LYS A 10 18.84 -13.46 17.58
C LYS A 10 19.00 -14.29 16.31
N GLU A 11 20.23 -14.58 15.91
CA GLU A 11 20.57 -15.12 14.59
C GLU A 11 19.71 -16.32 14.14
N GLN A 12 19.47 -17.25 15.04
CA GLN A 12 18.67 -18.46 14.77
C GLN A 12 17.17 -18.20 14.56
N PHE A 13 16.69 -16.99 14.91
CA PHE A 13 15.28 -16.59 14.80
C PHE A 13 15.05 -15.49 13.76
N ARG A 14 16.05 -15.11 12.96
CA ARG A 14 15.96 -14.05 11.93
C ARG A 14 15.24 -14.47 10.67
N THR A 15 14.10 -15.14 10.79
CA THR A 15 13.34 -15.66 9.64
C THR A 15 12.81 -14.52 8.75
N GLU A 16 12.24 -13.47 9.35
CA GLU A 16 11.75 -12.30 8.61
C GLU A 16 12.85 -11.57 7.84
N GLY A 17 14.03 -11.36 8.47
CA GLY A 17 15.16 -10.74 7.79
C GLY A 17 15.68 -11.58 6.62
N LYS A 18 15.74 -12.91 6.78
CA LYS A 18 16.13 -13.84 5.70
C LYS A 18 15.09 -13.87 4.57
N SER A 19 13.80 -13.87 4.91
CA SER A 19 12.73 -13.81 3.91
C SER A 19 12.81 -12.52 3.09
N LEU A 20 12.95 -11.37 3.76
CA LEU A 20 13.10 -10.08 3.11
C LEU A 20 14.37 -10.00 2.26
N THR A 21 15.49 -10.58 2.71
CA THR A 21 16.72 -10.68 1.92
C THR A 21 16.46 -11.40 0.59
N ASN A 22 15.81 -12.56 0.63
CA ASN A 22 15.50 -13.33 -0.57
C ASN A 22 14.52 -12.59 -1.48
N GLU A 23 13.48 -11.99 -0.91
CA GLU A 23 12.50 -11.19 -1.65
C GLU A 23 13.16 -10.03 -2.41
N LEU A 24 14.06 -9.28 -1.76
CA LEU A 24 14.77 -8.16 -2.41
C LEU A 24 15.75 -8.65 -3.47
N ARG A 25 16.44 -9.78 -3.25
CA ARG A 25 17.28 -10.40 -4.29
C ARG A 25 16.47 -10.76 -5.52
N ASP A 26 15.37 -11.46 -5.34
CA ASP A 26 14.52 -11.95 -6.43
C ASP A 26 13.83 -10.81 -7.18
N SER A 27 13.31 -9.81 -6.45
CA SER A 27 12.54 -8.71 -7.04
C SER A 27 13.40 -7.62 -7.67
N LEU A 28 14.59 -7.35 -7.11
CA LEU A 28 15.47 -6.26 -7.56
C LEU A 28 16.75 -6.75 -8.25
N GLY A 29 16.93 -8.07 -8.39
CA GLY A 29 18.11 -8.64 -9.03
C GLY A 29 19.41 -8.37 -8.27
N LEU A 30 19.37 -8.34 -6.92
CA LEU A 30 20.54 -8.11 -6.10
C LEU A 30 21.46 -9.32 -6.08
N ALA A 31 22.74 -9.11 -5.79
CA ALA A 31 23.76 -10.16 -5.78
C ALA A 31 23.50 -11.21 -4.67
N ASP A 32 24.01 -12.42 -4.87
CA ASP A 32 23.85 -13.53 -3.91
C ASP A 32 24.47 -13.26 -2.54
N ASP A 33 25.45 -12.39 -2.47
CA ASP A 33 26.13 -11.97 -1.23
C ASP A 33 25.48 -10.76 -0.54
N PHE A 34 24.41 -10.19 -1.13
CA PHE A 34 23.59 -9.18 -0.45
C PHE A 34 22.96 -9.78 0.80
N SER A 35 23.02 -9.08 1.91
CA SER A 35 22.33 -9.45 3.13
C SER A 35 21.83 -8.24 3.90
N LEU A 36 20.88 -8.46 4.81
CA LEU A 36 20.39 -7.41 5.69
C LEU A 36 20.19 -7.90 7.12
N SER A 37 20.38 -6.96 8.04
CA SER A 37 19.96 -7.08 9.44
C SER A 37 18.76 -6.18 9.70
N ARG A 38 17.67 -6.73 10.25
CA ARG A 38 16.43 -6.01 10.55
C ARG A 38 16.29 -5.77 12.04
N TYR A 39 15.97 -4.54 12.39
CA TYR A 39 15.66 -4.12 13.76
C TYR A 39 14.27 -3.48 13.80
N ASN A 40 13.52 -3.73 14.85
CA ASN A 40 12.34 -2.94 15.20
C ASN A 40 12.81 -1.74 16.02
N ILE A 41 12.34 -0.55 15.67
CA ILE A 41 12.61 0.69 16.41
C ILE A 41 11.40 0.96 17.30
N TYR A 42 11.65 1.41 18.51
CA TYR A 42 10.66 1.93 19.43
C TYR A 42 11.11 3.29 19.95
N ASP A 43 10.37 4.34 19.60
CA ASP A 43 10.49 5.67 20.17
C ASP A 43 9.45 5.81 21.28
N VAL A 44 9.89 6.05 22.48
CA VAL A 44 9.06 6.06 23.68
C VAL A 44 9.09 7.44 24.32
N PHE A 45 7.91 8.00 24.58
CA PHE A 45 7.73 9.34 25.09
C PHE A 45 6.95 9.33 26.42
N ASN A 46 7.27 10.29 27.30
CA ASN A 46 6.63 10.45 28.61
C ASN A 46 6.72 9.20 29.51
N ALA A 47 7.73 8.36 29.33
CA ALA A 47 7.95 7.17 30.14
C ALA A 47 8.87 7.46 31.33
N ASP A 48 8.69 6.73 32.43
CA ASP A 48 9.69 6.66 33.50
C ASP A 48 10.64 5.45 33.28
N THR A 49 11.61 5.30 34.18
CA THR A 49 12.61 4.22 34.09
C THR A 49 11.95 2.83 34.16
N GLN A 50 10.93 2.68 34.99
CA GLN A 50 10.22 1.40 35.15
C GLN A 50 9.42 1.06 33.89
N ASP A 51 8.78 2.05 33.27
CA ASP A 51 8.08 1.86 32.00
C ASP A 51 9.02 1.37 30.91
N ILE A 52 10.23 1.98 30.81
CA ILE A 52 11.24 1.60 29.82
C ILE A 52 11.76 0.19 30.06
N GLU A 53 11.99 -0.21 31.31
CA GLU A 53 12.41 -1.57 31.66
C GLU A 53 11.31 -2.60 31.28
N LEU A 54 10.06 -2.34 31.61
CA LEU A 54 8.92 -3.20 31.22
C LEU A 54 8.81 -3.32 29.69
N LEU A 55 8.92 -2.19 28.98
CA LEU A 55 8.87 -2.21 27.52
C LEU A 55 9.99 -3.04 26.92
N LYS A 56 11.21 -2.88 27.38
CA LYS A 56 12.38 -3.60 26.87
C LYS A 56 12.36 -5.10 27.17
N ASN A 57 11.92 -5.50 28.35
CA ASN A 57 12.08 -6.86 28.85
C ASN A 57 10.84 -7.73 28.70
N ASP A 58 9.62 -7.13 28.78
CA ASP A 58 8.38 -7.88 28.91
C ASP A 58 7.38 -7.61 27.77
N VAL A 59 7.46 -6.47 27.10
CA VAL A 59 6.49 -6.05 26.10
C VAL A 59 7.01 -6.12 24.67
N CYS A 60 8.15 -5.46 24.40
CA CYS A 60 8.67 -5.28 23.05
C CYS A 60 9.71 -6.35 22.65
N SER A 61 10.15 -7.18 23.57
CA SER A 61 11.11 -8.24 23.31
C SER A 61 10.76 -9.53 24.06
N GLU A 62 11.24 -10.64 23.53
CA GLU A 62 11.22 -11.95 24.16
C GLU A 62 12.67 -12.38 24.44
N VAL A 63 13.01 -12.57 25.70
CA VAL A 63 14.39 -12.86 26.16
C VAL A 63 15.04 -14.04 25.44
N VAL A 64 14.25 -15.05 25.06
CA VAL A 64 14.76 -16.22 24.36
C VAL A 64 15.13 -15.91 22.92
N THR A 65 14.32 -15.13 22.23
CA THR A 65 14.41 -14.91 20.77
C THR A 65 15.03 -13.58 20.38
N ASP A 66 15.05 -12.60 21.29
CA ASP A 66 15.38 -11.21 20.97
C ASP A 66 16.60 -10.71 21.72
N SER A 67 17.23 -9.70 21.13
CA SER A 67 18.25 -8.86 21.76
C SER A 67 17.79 -7.41 21.69
N VAL A 68 17.95 -6.68 22.78
CA VAL A 68 17.58 -5.26 22.91
C VAL A 68 18.85 -4.40 22.94
N TYR A 69 18.84 -3.30 22.22
CA TYR A 69 19.94 -2.36 22.10
C TYR A 69 19.45 -0.92 22.33
N ASP A 70 20.19 -0.15 23.12
CA ASP A 70 19.93 1.29 23.27
C ASP A 70 20.41 2.08 22.04
N THR A 71 21.43 1.56 21.38
CA THR A 71 22.00 2.15 20.16
C THR A 71 22.43 1.04 19.20
N VAL A 72 22.39 1.33 17.92
CA VAL A 72 22.94 0.47 16.86
C VAL A 72 24.11 1.21 16.23
N ASP A 73 25.26 0.55 16.15
CA ASP A 73 26.41 1.11 15.44
C ASP A 73 26.16 1.12 13.93
N LEU A 74 26.03 2.31 13.36
CA LEU A 74 25.77 2.56 11.94
C LEU A 74 26.96 3.25 11.24
N GLU A 75 28.09 3.44 11.92
CA GLU A 75 29.25 4.09 11.34
C GLU A 75 29.79 3.27 10.15
N GLY A 76 29.89 3.93 9.00
CA GLY A 76 30.35 3.29 7.76
C GLY A 76 29.41 2.23 7.17
N LYS A 77 28.17 2.11 7.68
CA LYS A 77 27.19 1.14 7.18
C LYS A 77 26.12 1.81 6.33
N THR A 78 25.68 1.10 5.31
CA THR A 78 24.50 1.47 4.52
C THR A 78 23.25 0.98 5.23
N TYR A 79 22.30 1.86 5.44
CA TYR A 79 21.05 1.52 6.14
C TYR A 79 19.85 2.29 5.60
N LEU A 80 18.67 1.77 5.88
CA LEU A 80 17.38 2.41 5.66
C LEU A 80 16.55 2.30 6.93
N ALA A 81 16.11 3.43 7.46
CA ALA A 81 15.10 3.46 8.52
C ALA A 81 13.82 4.06 7.99
N TYR A 82 12.68 3.46 8.34
CA TYR A 82 11.35 3.94 7.93
C TYR A 82 10.32 3.72 9.02
N GLU A 83 9.26 4.52 8.96
CA GLU A 83 8.15 4.52 9.91
C GLU A 83 6.84 4.82 9.20
N TYR A 84 5.71 4.58 9.86
CA TYR A 84 4.42 5.01 9.35
C TYR A 84 4.32 6.54 9.28
N LEU A 85 3.53 7.02 8.31
CA LEU A 85 3.17 8.43 8.27
C LEU A 85 2.34 8.81 9.50
N PRO A 86 2.48 10.06 9.97
CA PRO A 86 1.61 10.59 10.99
C PRO A 86 0.13 10.43 10.62
N GLY A 87 -0.66 9.92 11.57
CA GLY A 87 -2.08 9.61 11.34
C GLY A 87 -2.36 8.21 10.79
N GLN A 88 -1.35 7.47 10.38
CA GLN A 88 -1.49 6.04 10.08
C GLN A 88 -1.54 5.21 11.36
N TYR A 89 -2.29 4.09 11.32
CA TYR A 89 -2.39 3.20 12.47
C TYR A 89 -1.13 2.35 12.63
N ASP A 90 -0.37 2.62 13.68
CA ASP A 90 0.81 1.86 14.08
C ASP A 90 0.41 0.74 15.04
N GLN A 91 0.07 -0.43 14.48
CA GLN A 91 -0.37 -1.59 15.26
C GLN A 91 0.65 -2.05 16.30
N ARG A 92 1.94 -1.97 16.00
CA ARG A 92 3.02 -2.40 16.90
C ARG A 92 3.13 -1.46 18.10
N ALA A 93 3.09 -0.16 17.86
CA ALA A 93 3.11 0.85 18.90
C ALA A 93 1.85 0.79 19.77
N ASP A 94 0.69 0.66 19.16
CA ASP A 94 -0.59 0.54 19.86
C ASP A 94 -0.62 -0.70 20.76
N SER A 95 -0.20 -1.85 20.25
CA SER A 95 -0.11 -3.08 21.04
C SER A 95 0.86 -2.95 22.22
N ALA A 96 2.01 -2.29 22.01
CA ALA A 96 2.98 -2.07 23.08
C ALA A 96 2.42 -1.15 24.17
N MET A 97 1.73 -0.08 23.79
CA MET A 97 1.06 0.83 24.73
C MET A 97 -0.04 0.11 25.52
N GLN A 98 -0.86 -0.71 24.87
CA GLN A 98 -1.91 -1.48 25.54
C GLN A 98 -1.33 -2.51 26.52
N CYS A 99 -0.27 -3.23 26.15
CA CYS A 99 0.40 -4.18 27.03
C CYS A 99 1.00 -3.47 28.25
N LEU A 100 1.66 -2.34 28.06
CA LEU A 100 2.20 -1.55 29.17
C LEU A 100 1.08 -1.05 30.11
N MET A 101 -0.04 -0.58 29.54
CA MET A 101 -1.20 -0.16 30.33
C MET A 101 -1.77 -1.31 31.17
N LEU A 102 -1.79 -2.54 30.66
CA LEU A 102 -2.23 -3.72 31.43
C LEU A 102 -1.27 -4.05 32.58
N LEU A 103 0.03 -3.78 32.42
CA LEU A 103 1.04 -4.09 33.43
C LEU A 103 1.09 -3.04 34.55
N ASN A 104 0.92 -1.76 34.25
CA ASN A 104 1.12 -0.67 35.22
C ASN A 104 0.00 0.36 35.31
N ASN A 105 -1.09 0.16 34.56
CA ASN A 105 -2.26 1.04 34.52
C ASN A 105 -1.95 2.51 34.12
N LYS A 106 -0.86 2.77 33.40
CA LYS A 106 -0.49 4.09 32.90
C LYS A 106 -0.94 4.29 31.46
N GLN A 107 -1.57 5.44 31.16
CA GLN A 107 -2.07 5.80 29.83
C GLN A 107 -1.29 6.97 29.20
N THR A 108 -0.25 7.46 29.86
CA THR A 108 0.46 8.66 29.42
C THR A 108 1.68 8.40 28.55
N VAL A 109 2.15 7.15 28.52
CA VAL A 109 3.27 6.75 27.69
C VAL A 109 2.82 6.64 26.25
N ARG A 110 3.59 7.22 25.34
CA ARG A 110 3.37 7.10 23.91
C ARG A 110 4.52 6.41 23.24
N ILE A 111 4.20 5.67 22.21
CA ILE A 111 5.18 4.87 21.47
C ILE A 111 4.95 5.09 19.98
N HIS A 112 6.02 5.29 19.22
CA HIS A 112 6.04 5.17 17.77
C HIS A 112 6.97 4.03 17.39
N SER A 113 6.56 3.22 16.42
CA SER A 113 7.40 2.15 15.93
C SER A 113 7.99 2.46 14.56
N GLY A 114 9.08 1.80 14.24
CA GLY A 114 9.71 1.85 12.94
C GLY A 114 10.52 0.61 12.66
N THR A 115 11.10 0.57 11.48
CA THR A 115 12.00 -0.50 11.06
C THR A 115 13.34 0.09 10.64
N LEU A 116 14.43 -0.50 11.12
CA LEU A 116 15.77 -0.22 10.65
C LEU A 116 16.31 -1.45 9.93
N LEU A 117 16.75 -1.27 8.70
CA LEU A 117 17.47 -2.26 7.90
C LEU A 117 18.93 -1.80 7.74
N VAL A 118 19.85 -2.66 8.09
CA VAL A 118 21.29 -2.45 7.87
C VAL A 118 21.74 -3.44 6.82
N PHE A 119 22.32 -2.94 5.74
CA PHE A 119 22.67 -3.73 4.56
C PHE A 119 24.17 -4.05 4.49
N GLU A 120 24.46 -5.19 3.89
CA GLU A 120 25.80 -5.59 3.48
C GLU A 120 25.80 -5.82 1.97
N ASN A 121 26.90 -5.41 1.31
CA ASN A 121 27.10 -5.58 -0.13
C ASN A 121 26.00 -4.95 -0.98
N VAL A 122 25.69 -3.67 -0.71
CA VAL A 122 24.71 -2.87 -1.46
C VAL A 122 25.38 -1.61 -2.02
N GLU A 123 25.10 -1.28 -3.28
CA GLU A 123 25.54 -0.06 -3.94
C GLU A 123 24.49 1.06 -3.75
N ASP A 124 24.93 2.34 -3.87
CA ASP A 124 24.03 3.49 -3.67
C ASP A 124 22.82 3.51 -4.61
N ASN A 125 22.99 3.08 -5.85
CA ASN A 125 21.90 2.97 -6.82
C ASN A 125 20.88 1.88 -6.45
N GLN A 126 21.35 0.79 -5.83
CA GLN A 126 20.49 -0.30 -5.34
C GLN A 126 19.74 0.12 -4.07
N LEU A 127 20.35 0.95 -3.20
CA LEU A 127 19.68 1.49 -2.02
C LEU A 127 18.43 2.30 -2.42
N ALA A 128 18.51 3.13 -3.45
CA ALA A 128 17.36 3.88 -3.95
C ALA A 128 16.24 2.97 -4.47
N ALA A 129 16.59 1.86 -5.14
CA ALA A 129 15.61 0.88 -5.60
C ALA A 129 14.96 0.11 -4.42
N ILE A 130 15.73 -0.25 -3.40
CA ILE A 130 15.24 -0.88 -2.17
C ILE A 130 14.27 0.07 -1.43
N GLU A 131 14.64 1.34 -1.31
CA GLU A 131 13.79 2.36 -0.69
C GLU A 131 12.45 2.48 -1.42
N HIS A 132 12.48 2.61 -2.74
CA HIS A 132 11.27 2.69 -3.56
C HIS A 132 10.39 1.44 -3.46
N TYR A 133 11.00 0.26 -3.33
CA TYR A 133 10.30 -1.01 -3.17
C TYR A 133 9.63 -1.14 -1.79
N LEU A 134 10.30 -0.72 -0.72
CA LEU A 134 9.85 -0.93 0.65
C LEU A 134 8.96 0.17 1.22
N ILE A 135 9.14 1.42 0.75
CA ILE A 135 8.40 2.57 1.29
C ILE A 135 7.25 2.92 0.35
N ASN A 136 6.05 2.56 0.76
CA ASN A 136 4.85 3.09 0.14
C ASN A 136 4.59 4.51 0.64
N PRO A 137 4.71 5.55 -0.20
CA PRO A 137 4.61 6.95 0.24
C PRO A 137 3.21 7.36 0.73
N VAL A 138 2.20 6.50 0.57
CA VAL A 138 0.84 6.72 1.08
C VAL A 138 0.73 6.32 2.55
N GLU A 139 1.59 5.44 3.05
CA GLU A 139 1.50 4.91 4.41
C GLU A 139 2.78 5.08 5.24
N ALA A 140 3.94 5.24 4.59
CA ALA A 140 5.23 5.22 5.26
C ALA A 140 6.17 6.29 4.71
N ARG A 141 7.16 6.65 5.51
CA ARG A 141 8.24 7.60 5.17
C ARG A 141 9.59 7.11 5.70
N LYS A 142 10.66 7.67 5.16
CA LYS A 142 11.99 7.53 5.79
C LYS A 142 11.96 8.13 7.20
N LYS A 143 12.62 7.43 8.11
CA LYS A 143 12.79 7.88 9.48
C LYS A 143 14.19 8.44 9.67
N ASP A 144 14.27 9.67 10.19
CA ASP A 144 15.55 10.25 10.64
C ASP A 144 15.87 9.74 12.06
N LEU A 145 16.92 8.94 12.17
CA LEU A 145 17.35 8.41 13.46
C LEU A 145 17.97 9.45 14.39
N ALA A 146 18.40 10.61 13.87
CA ALA A 146 18.90 11.72 14.69
C ALA A 146 17.78 12.49 15.39
N VAL A 147 16.53 12.35 14.89
CA VAL A 147 15.37 13.03 15.43
C VAL A 147 14.61 12.09 16.37
N LEU A 148 14.26 12.58 17.55
CA LEU A 148 13.38 11.91 18.52
C LEU A 148 12.32 12.92 18.93
N GLU A 149 11.23 12.96 18.18
CA GLU A 149 10.12 13.90 18.38
C GLU A 149 8.80 13.15 18.44
N ASP A 150 7.89 13.67 19.28
CA ASP A 150 6.57 13.14 19.41
C ASP A 150 5.61 13.88 18.47
N ASP A 151 5.04 13.17 17.54
CA ASP A 151 4.18 13.70 16.45
C ASP A 151 2.83 14.32 16.93
N GLN A 152 2.67 14.68 18.21
CA GLN A 152 1.40 15.26 18.73
C GLN A 152 1.02 16.62 18.14
N ASP A 153 2.00 17.37 17.68
CA ASP A 153 1.77 18.73 17.18
C ASP A 153 1.63 18.80 15.66
N ILE A 154 1.11 17.73 15.03
CA ILE A 154 0.83 17.77 13.60
C ILE A 154 -0.30 18.75 13.36
N THR A 155 0.06 19.92 12.89
CA THR A 155 -0.91 20.86 12.34
C THR A 155 -1.49 20.25 11.08
N VAL A 156 -2.70 19.73 11.15
CA VAL A 156 -3.43 19.25 9.98
C VAL A 156 -3.61 20.44 9.05
N LYS A 157 -3.03 20.33 7.85
CA LYS A 157 -3.23 21.36 6.81
C LYS A 157 -4.64 21.27 6.28
N ASP A 158 -5.24 22.42 6.00
CA ASP A 158 -6.51 22.46 5.30
C ASP A 158 -6.39 21.77 3.93
N VAL A 159 -7.45 21.08 3.53
CA VAL A 159 -7.50 20.46 2.22
C VAL A 159 -7.44 21.53 1.14
N PRO A 160 -6.47 21.48 0.20
CA PRO A 160 -6.35 22.52 -0.82
C PRO A 160 -7.53 22.50 -1.79
N VAL A 161 -8.06 23.68 -2.07
CA VAL A 161 -8.99 23.92 -3.17
C VAL A 161 -8.19 24.06 -4.47
N LEU A 162 -8.61 23.38 -5.51
CA LEU A 162 -7.93 23.34 -6.81
C LEU A 162 -8.30 24.59 -7.65
N THR A 163 -7.78 25.74 -7.24
CA THR A 163 -8.06 27.02 -7.91
C THR A 163 -7.67 26.98 -9.38
N GLY A 164 -8.63 27.29 -10.26
CA GLY A 164 -8.44 27.30 -11.71
C GLY A 164 -8.77 25.98 -12.39
N PHE A 165 -9.14 24.93 -11.65
CA PHE A 165 -9.55 23.64 -12.23
C PHE A 165 -10.71 23.77 -13.21
N ASN A 166 -11.72 24.57 -12.88
CA ASN A 166 -12.89 24.80 -13.72
C ASN A 166 -12.59 25.56 -15.03
N GLU A 167 -11.43 26.20 -15.16
CA GLU A 167 -11.01 26.95 -16.34
C GLU A 167 -9.90 26.24 -17.14
N MET A 168 -9.49 25.04 -16.73
CA MET A 168 -8.51 24.24 -17.48
C MET A 168 -9.08 23.84 -18.84
N ASP A 169 -8.28 23.95 -19.89
CA ASP A 169 -8.60 23.37 -21.18
C ASP A 169 -8.33 21.85 -21.18
N THR A 170 -8.77 21.18 -22.24
CA THR A 170 -8.62 19.70 -22.39
C THR A 170 -7.17 19.26 -22.21
N LYS A 171 -6.20 20.05 -22.70
CA LYS A 171 -4.78 19.70 -22.55
C LYS A 171 -4.31 19.83 -21.10
N ALA A 172 -4.64 20.93 -20.45
CA ALA A 172 -4.28 21.17 -19.05
C ALA A 172 -4.91 20.10 -18.13
N LEU A 173 -6.14 19.66 -18.40
CA LEU A 173 -6.78 18.56 -17.69
C LEU A 173 -6.06 17.22 -17.92
N SER A 174 -5.60 16.96 -19.16
CA SER A 174 -4.80 15.75 -19.45
C SER A 174 -3.48 15.76 -18.71
N ASP A 175 -2.75 16.88 -18.76
CA ASP A 175 -1.48 17.02 -18.05
C ASP A 175 -1.68 16.89 -16.53
N TYR A 176 -2.74 17.46 -15.98
CA TYR A 176 -3.11 17.36 -14.56
C TYR A 176 -3.46 15.93 -14.14
N ARG A 177 -4.22 15.22 -14.97
CA ARG A 177 -4.55 13.82 -14.76
C ARG A 177 -3.30 12.93 -14.69
N GLU A 178 -2.35 13.16 -15.60
CA GLU A 178 -1.08 12.41 -15.66
C GLU A 178 -0.19 12.75 -14.47
N GLU A 179 -0.07 14.03 -14.10
CA GLU A 179 0.73 14.47 -12.94
C GLU A 179 0.24 13.82 -11.62
N LEU A 180 -1.08 13.75 -11.44
CA LEU A 180 -1.67 13.15 -10.26
C LEU A 180 -1.78 11.60 -10.34
N GLY A 181 -1.52 10.99 -11.50
CA GLY A 181 -1.68 9.56 -11.73
C GLY A 181 -3.12 9.09 -11.52
N LEU A 182 -4.11 9.87 -12.02
CA LEU A 182 -5.52 9.55 -11.86
C LEU A 182 -5.91 8.37 -12.76
N ALA A 183 -6.78 7.51 -12.24
CA ALA A 183 -7.35 6.38 -12.96
C ALA A 183 -8.49 6.77 -13.92
N MET A 184 -9.12 7.92 -13.71
CA MET A 184 -10.16 8.49 -14.58
C MET A 184 -9.65 8.64 -16.02
N SER A 185 -10.53 8.39 -17.01
CA SER A 185 -10.27 8.74 -18.40
C SER A 185 -10.28 10.25 -18.63
N GLN A 186 -9.93 10.68 -19.85
CA GLN A 186 -10.03 12.11 -20.22
C GLN A 186 -11.47 12.60 -20.17
N GLU A 187 -12.39 11.79 -20.66
CA GLU A 187 -13.81 12.11 -20.67
C GLU A 187 -14.40 12.19 -19.25
N ASP A 188 -13.92 11.34 -18.34
CA ASP A 188 -14.37 11.32 -16.93
C ASP A 188 -13.95 12.61 -16.21
N ILE A 189 -12.69 13.04 -16.34
CA ILE A 189 -12.23 14.29 -15.71
C ILE A 189 -12.88 15.53 -16.29
N GLU A 190 -13.16 15.54 -17.61
CA GLU A 190 -13.92 16.62 -18.26
C GLU A 190 -15.37 16.65 -17.75
N PHE A 191 -16.00 15.48 -17.54
CA PHE A 191 -17.33 15.39 -16.93
C PHE A 191 -17.30 15.92 -15.48
N VAL A 192 -16.31 15.56 -14.69
CA VAL A 192 -16.15 16.06 -13.32
C VAL A 192 -15.97 17.59 -13.32
N GLN A 193 -15.15 18.14 -14.22
CA GLN A 193 -14.98 19.57 -14.37
C GLN A 193 -16.31 20.28 -14.69
N ASP A 194 -17.05 19.76 -15.66
CA ASP A 194 -18.35 20.31 -16.04
C ASP A 194 -19.34 20.31 -14.86
N TYR A 195 -19.36 19.25 -14.07
CA TYR A 195 -20.18 19.14 -12.86
C TYR A 195 -19.83 20.23 -11.84
N PHE A 196 -18.55 20.40 -11.48
CA PHE A 196 -18.13 21.43 -10.54
C PHE A 196 -18.38 22.85 -11.06
N LYS A 197 -18.15 23.08 -12.35
CA LYS A 197 -18.36 24.37 -12.99
C LYS A 197 -19.84 24.75 -13.09
N ASN A 198 -20.70 23.85 -13.55
CA ASN A 198 -22.07 24.17 -13.93
C ASN A 198 -23.11 23.79 -12.87
N THR A 199 -22.87 22.75 -12.09
CA THR A 199 -23.80 22.25 -11.06
C THR A 199 -23.43 22.76 -9.68
N GLU A 200 -22.22 22.45 -9.20
CA GLU A 200 -21.72 22.88 -7.88
C GLU A 200 -21.38 24.37 -7.85
N LYS A 201 -20.95 24.94 -8.98
CA LYS A 201 -20.54 26.35 -9.14
C LYS A 201 -19.44 26.78 -8.16
N ARG A 202 -18.51 25.90 -7.92
CA ARG A 202 -17.33 26.09 -7.09
C ARG A 202 -16.16 25.26 -7.61
N GLU A 203 -14.96 25.59 -7.17
CA GLU A 203 -13.79 24.76 -7.42
C GLU A 203 -13.82 23.50 -6.54
N PRO A 204 -13.37 22.34 -7.03
CA PRO A 204 -13.22 21.13 -6.22
C PRO A 204 -12.03 21.26 -5.27
N THR A 205 -12.07 20.46 -4.22
CA THR A 205 -10.91 20.20 -3.36
C THR A 205 -10.10 19.03 -3.92
N MET A 206 -8.83 18.96 -3.54
CA MET A 206 -7.97 17.79 -3.86
C MET A 206 -8.59 16.48 -3.37
N THR A 207 -9.19 16.48 -2.18
CA THR A 207 -9.85 15.29 -1.62
C THR A 207 -11.03 14.85 -2.48
N GLU A 208 -11.85 15.78 -2.95
CA GLU A 208 -12.99 15.45 -3.82
C GLU A 208 -12.53 14.80 -5.11
N ILE A 209 -11.50 15.35 -5.77
CA ILE A 209 -10.94 14.73 -6.99
C ILE A 209 -10.40 13.33 -6.70
N ARG A 210 -9.65 13.13 -5.61
CA ARG A 210 -9.12 11.81 -5.24
C ARG A 210 -10.21 10.81 -4.89
N VAL A 211 -11.26 11.23 -4.20
CA VAL A 211 -12.41 10.36 -3.87
C VAL A 211 -13.16 9.97 -5.13
N LEU A 212 -13.43 10.92 -6.03
CA LEU A 212 -14.07 10.63 -7.32
C LEU A 212 -13.21 9.69 -8.16
N ASP A 213 -11.91 9.94 -8.26
CA ASP A 213 -10.97 9.06 -8.95
C ASP A 213 -11.01 7.63 -8.40
N THR A 214 -11.14 7.46 -7.08
CA THR A 214 -11.28 6.14 -6.46
C THR A 214 -12.53 5.40 -6.96
N TYR A 215 -13.62 6.09 -7.22
CA TYR A 215 -14.83 5.48 -7.80
C TYR A 215 -14.64 5.08 -9.27
N TRP A 216 -13.85 5.82 -10.04
CA TRP A 216 -13.49 5.47 -11.42
C TRP A 216 -12.30 4.52 -11.50
N SER A 217 -11.58 4.36 -10.39
CA SER A 217 -10.43 3.46 -10.35
C SER A 217 -10.87 2.02 -10.57
N ASP A 218 -9.89 1.20 -10.90
CA ASP A 218 -10.03 -0.21 -11.16
C ASP A 218 -10.52 -1.06 -9.95
N HIS A 219 -10.75 -0.41 -8.81
CA HIS A 219 -11.21 -1.07 -7.58
C HIS A 219 -12.46 -1.91 -7.79
N CYS A 220 -13.45 -1.41 -8.52
CA CYS A 220 -14.66 -2.16 -8.88
C CYS A 220 -14.67 -2.61 -10.34
N ARG A 221 -13.81 -2.11 -11.21
CA ARG A 221 -13.67 -2.40 -12.65
C ARG A 221 -14.99 -2.39 -13.42
N HIS A 222 -15.99 -1.65 -12.96
CA HIS A 222 -17.31 -1.66 -13.59
C HIS A 222 -17.24 -1.22 -15.04
N THR A 223 -16.57 -0.13 -15.34
CA THR A 223 -16.42 0.40 -16.70
C THR A 223 -15.73 -0.61 -17.62
N THR A 224 -14.60 -1.17 -17.18
CA THR A 224 -13.85 -2.18 -17.96
C THR A 224 -14.66 -3.45 -18.17
N PHE A 225 -15.28 -3.98 -17.11
CA PHE A 225 -16.06 -5.22 -17.20
C PHE A 225 -17.39 -5.07 -17.94
N GLU A 226 -17.95 -3.87 -18.02
CA GLU A 226 -19.17 -3.58 -18.78
C GLU A 226 -18.90 -3.17 -20.24
N THR A 227 -17.63 -3.11 -20.67
CA THR A 227 -17.26 -2.89 -22.07
C THR A 227 -18.00 -3.89 -22.97
N VAL A 228 -18.76 -3.37 -23.94
CA VAL A 228 -19.49 -4.18 -24.91
C VAL A 228 -18.54 -4.67 -25.99
N LEU A 229 -18.53 -5.98 -26.21
CA LEU A 229 -17.73 -6.63 -27.23
C LEU A 229 -18.54 -6.77 -28.53
N GLU A 230 -18.29 -5.91 -29.50
CA GLU A 230 -18.95 -5.95 -30.80
C GLU A 230 -18.25 -6.91 -31.77
N ASN A 231 -16.90 -6.89 -31.79
CA ASN A 231 -16.06 -7.71 -32.62
C ASN A 231 -14.95 -8.37 -31.81
N VAL A 232 -14.73 -9.66 -32.01
CA VAL A 232 -13.66 -10.41 -31.35
C VAL A 232 -12.78 -11.08 -32.40
N ASP A 233 -11.54 -10.62 -32.51
CA ASP A 233 -10.54 -11.15 -33.43
C ASP A 233 -9.45 -11.92 -32.68
N PHE A 234 -9.15 -13.14 -33.14
CA PHE A 234 -8.08 -13.94 -32.57
C PHE A 234 -6.84 -13.83 -33.49
N LYS A 235 -5.83 -13.05 -33.04
CA LYS A 235 -4.55 -12.96 -33.75
C LYS A 235 -3.76 -14.24 -33.57
N LEU A 236 -3.11 -14.68 -34.64
CA LEU A 236 -2.34 -15.92 -34.64
C LEU A 236 -1.15 -15.81 -33.68
N ASP A 237 -1.21 -16.60 -32.63
CA ASP A 237 -0.10 -16.94 -31.76
C ASP A 237 -0.30 -18.36 -31.18
N THR A 238 0.53 -18.76 -30.24
CA THR A 238 0.57 -20.12 -29.70
C THR A 238 -0.76 -20.61 -29.09
N PHE A 239 -1.65 -19.70 -28.63
CA PHE A 239 -2.88 -20.05 -27.92
C PHE A 239 -4.18 -19.61 -28.65
N ALA A 240 -4.08 -19.12 -29.89
CA ALA A 240 -5.24 -18.58 -30.61
C ALA A 240 -6.40 -19.60 -30.73
N ASP A 241 -6.08 -20.85 -31.08
CA ASP A 241 -7.09 -21.91 -31.24
C ASP A 241 -7.82 -22.23 -29.92
N GLN A 242 -7.11 -22.26 -28.81
CA GLN A 242 -7.68 -22.51 -27.49
C GLN A 242 -8.58 -21.35 -27.03
N LEU A 243 -8.16 -20.11 -27.27
CA LEU A 243 -8.95 -18.91 -26.96
C LEU A 243 -10.21 -18.86 -27.80
N GLN A 244 -10.11 -19.14 -29.12
CA GLN A 244 -11.26 -19.22 -30.01
C GLN A 244 -12.25 -20.29 -29.56
N ALA A 245 -11.78 -21.51 -29.25
CA ALA A 245 -12.62 -22.59 -28.76
C ALA A 245 -13.34 -22.21 -27.45
N SER A 246 -12.65 -21.53 -26.55
CA SER A 246 -13.23 -21.02 -25.28
C SER A 246 -14.31 -19.98 -25.54
N TYR A 247 -14.10 -19.07 -26.49
CA TYR A 247 -15.09 -18.06 -26.87
C TYR A 247 -16.33 -18.70 -27.51
N GLU A 248 -16.14 -19.68 -28.41
CA GLU A 248 -17.25 -20.44 -29.00
C GLU A 248 -18.05 -21.18 -27.92
N GLN A 249 -17.40 -21.74 -26.91
CA GLN A 249 -18.05 -22.35 -25.77
C GLN A 249 -18.87 -21.31 -24.96
N TYR A 250 -18.33 -20.11 -24.73
CA TYR A 250 -19.07 -19.02 -24.11
C TYR A 250 -20.34 -18.68 -24.89
N LEU A 251 -20.28 -18.56 -26.22
CA LEU A 251 -21.48 -18.28 -27.06
C LEU A 251 -22.54 -19.38 -26.91
N LYS A 252 -22.14 -20.66 -26.90
CA LYS A 252 -23.09 -21.79 -26.68
C LYS A 252 -23.74 -21.71 -25.28
N LEU A 253 -22.96 -21.37 -24.24
CA LEU A 253 -23.50 -21.18 -22.89
C LEU A 253 -24.52 -20.03 -22.83
N ARG A 254 -24.30 -18.96 -23.58
CA ARG A 254 -25.28 -17.86 -23.69
C ARG A 254 -26.63 -18.34 -24.29
N GLU A 255 -26.58 -19.16 -25.34
CA GLU A 255 -27.78 -19.76 -25.94
C GLU A 255 -28.48 -20.67 -24.91
N GLU A 256 -27.78 -21.59 -24.28
CA GLU A 256 -28.31 -22.51 -23.28
C GLU A 256 -28.95 -21.77 -22.09
N LEU A 257 -28.41 -20.62 -21.70
CA LEU A 257 -28.88 -19.79 -20.59
C LEU A 257 -29.93 -18.76 -21.03
N ASN A 258 -30.34 -18.76 -22.32
CA ASN A 258 -31.30 -17.81 -22.91
C ASN A 258 -30.85 -16.34 -22.69
N ARG A 259 -29.57 -16.05 -22.92
CA ARG A 259 -28.94 -14.73 -22.69
C ARG A 259 -28.54 -14.00 -23.98
N THR A 260 -28.91 -14.52 -25.14
CA THR A 260 -28.55 -13.94 -26.45
C THR A 260 -29.12 -12.53 -26.67
N HIS A 261 -30.14 -12.15 -25.90
CA HIS A 261 -30.77 -10.81 -25.92
C HIS A 261 -29.99 -9.76 -25.11
N LYS A 262 -28.98 -10.18 -24.36
CA LYS A 262 -28.10 -9.26 -23.57
C LYS A 262 -26.85 -8.95 -24.37
N GLU A 263 -26.25 -7.80 -24.10
CA GLU A 263 -24.93 -7.44 -24.65
C GLU A 263 -23.85 -8.42 -24.20
N GLN A 264 -22.84 -8.62 -25.04
CA GLN A 264 -21.67 -9.38 -24.71
C GLN A 264 -20.69 -8.43 -24.00
N THR A 265 -20.42 -8.70 -22.74
CA THR A 265 -19.47 -7.90 -21.95
C THR A 265 -18.43 -8.80 -21.28
N LEU A 266 -17.31 -8.23 -20.86
CA LEU A 266 -16.32 -8.97 -20.07
C LEU A 266 -16.94 -9.55 -18.78
N MET A 267 -17.88 -8.82 -18.15
CA MET A 267 -18.61 -9.29 -16.97
C MET A 267 -19.50 -10.49 -17.30
N ASP A 268 -20.17 -10.48 -18.45
CA ASP A 268 -20.98 -11.63 -18.88
C ASP A 268 -20.10 -12.86 -19.11
N MET A 269 -18.95 -12.70 -19.76
CA MET A 269 -17.97 -13.78 -19.95
C MET A 269 -17.43 -14.30 -18.62
N ALA A 270 -17.01 -13.43 -17.71
CA ALA A 270 -16.46 -13.83 -16.42
C ALA A 270 -17.48 -14.57 -15.53
N THR A 271 -18.76 -14.25 -15.64
CA THR A 271 -19.82 -14.80 -14.77
C THR A 271 -20.63 -15.94 -15.39
N ILE A 272 -20.46 -16.23 -16.70
CA ILE A 272 -21.30 -17.22 -17.41
C ILE A 272 -21.18 -18.63 -16.83
N GLY A 273 -19.96 -19.04 -16.44
CA GLY A 273 -19.71 -20.35 -15.84
C GLY A 273 -20.48 -20.55 -14.53
N GLY A 274 -20.48 -19.55 -13.66
CA GLY A 274 -21.25 -19.59 -12.41
C GLY A 274 -22.76 -19.67 -12.64
N LYS A 275 -23.28 -18.90 -13.62
CA LYS A 275 -24.68 -18.94 -14.03
C LYS A 275 -25.06 -20.32 -14.58
N TYR A 276 -24.17 -20.94 -15.35
CA TYR A 276 -24.37 -22.28 -15.88
C TYR A 276 -24.42 -23.34 -14.78
N LEU A 277 -23.46 -23.31 -13.85
CA LEU A 277 -23.41 -24.23 -12.71
C LEU A 277 -24.65 -24.10 -11.82
N ARG A 278 -25.14 -22.86 -11.63
CA ARG A 278 -26.40 -22.61 -10.90
C ARG A 278 -27.58 -23.24 -11.59
N LYS A 279 -27.71 -23.11 -12.93
CA LYS A 279 -28.76 -23.76 -13.72
C LYS A 279 -28.71 -25.29 -13.61
N GLN A 280 -27.49 -25.86 -13.44
CA GLN A 280 -27.29 -27.29 -13.24
C GLN A 280 -27.54 -27.76 -11.79
N GLY A 281 -27.89 -26.84 -10.88
CA GLY A 281 -28.05 -27.17 -9.44
C GLY A 281 -26.75 -27.52 -8.71
N LYS A 282 -25.59 -27.13 -9.27
CA LYS A 282 -24.27 -27.39 -8.72
C LYS A 282 -23.69 -26.19 -7.95
N LEU A 283 -24.37 -25.06 -7.98
CA LEU A 283 -24.05 -23.84 -7.27
C LEU A 283 -25.33 -23.22 -6.74
N GLU A 284 -25.36 -22.85 -5.46
CA GLU A 284 -26.47 -22.17 -4.79
C GLU A 284 -26.53 -20.68 -5.13
#